data_f48f91d50fa347ab1b6242b4db7405c4
#
_entry.id   f48f91d50fa347ab1b6242b4db7405c4
#
_cell.length_a   1.000
_cell.length_b   1.000
_cell.length_c   1.000
_cell.angle_alpha   90.00
_cell.angle_beta   90.00
_cell.angle_gamma   90.00
#
_symmetry.space_group_name_H-M   'P 1'
#
loop_
_entity.id
_entity.type
_entity.pdbx_description
1 polymer ?
#
loop_
_entity_poly.entity_id
_entity_poly.type
_entity_poly.pdbx_seq_one_letter_code
_entity_poly.pdbx_strand_id
1 'polypeptide(L)'
;MTNIWSDDWESLGETEWEAGAKSTRLPRGDVLGASIYELPPGGRSTYHFHHGSEEILVVLRGRVTLRTPEGERDLEEGEVVHFSTGPAGAHEQLNKTDQPVRYFVVSNRVSPEVVEYPDSKQITAQGRHASQTGQPLWLIHGLDSEEKD
;
A
#
# COMPACT_ATOMS: atom_id res chain seq x y z
N MET A 1 -12.73 19.43 -3.96
CA MET A 1 -13.46 18.23 -3.49
C MET A 1 -12.79 17.04 -4.16
N THR A 2 -12.26 16.10 -3.39
CA THR A 2 -11.55 14.94 -3.95
C THR A 2 -12.55 14.00 -4.62
N ASN A 3 -12.22 13.57 -5.83
CA ASN A 3 -13.04 12.68 -6.62
C ASN A 3 -12.22 11.43 -6.99
N ILE A 4 -12.76 10.24 -6.82
CA ILE A 4 -12.07 8.98 -7.14
C ILE A 4 -11.71 8.83 -8.63
N TRP A 5 -12.30 9.65 -9.48
CA TRP A 5 -12.04 9.70 -10.93
C TRP A 5 -11.13 10.86 -11.34
N SER A 6 -10.64 11.68 -10.37
CA SER A 6 -9.66 12.74 -10.64
C SER A 6 -8.32 12.14 -11.04
N ASP A 7 -7.62 12.83 -11.93
CA ASP A 7 -6.23 12.53 -12.28
C ASP A 7 -5.24 13.47 -11.58
N ASP A 8 -5.67 14.12 -10.48
CA ASP A 8 -4.83 14.93 -9.62
C ASP A 8 -4.03 14.02 -8.67
N TRP A 9 -2.84 13.62 -9.09
CA TRP A 9 -1.99 12.70 -8.34
C TRP A 9 -1.04 13.45 -7.42
N GLU A 10 -0.96 13.04 -6.14
CA GLU A 10 0.04 13.51 -5.18
C GLU A 10 1.42 12.87 -5.44
N SER A 11 1.42 11.61 -5.86
CA SER A 11 2.61 10.88 -6.31
C SER A 11 2.41 10.37 -7.73
N LEU A 12 3.45 10.52 -8.56
CA LEU A 12 3.44 10.09 -9.96
C LEU A 12 4.09 8.72 -10.17
N GLY A 13 4.48 8.02 -9.10
CA GLY A 13 5.09 6.71 -9.18
C GLY A 13 6.51 6.68 -9.73
N GLU A 14 7.22 7.81 -9.69
CA GLU A 14 8.52 7.99 -10.32
C GLU A 14 9.69 7.42 -9.51
N THR A 15 9.48 7.15 -8.23
CA THR A 15 10.52 6.56 -7.39
C THR A 15 10.60 5.05 -7.56
N GLU A 16 11.77 4.47 -7.30
CA GLU A 16 11.96 3.02 -7.30
C GLU A 16 11.00 2.32 -6.31
N TRP A 17 10.75 2.96 -5.18
CA TRP A 17 9.84 2.48 -4.15
C TRP A 17 8.37 2.46 -4.58
N GLU A 18 7.95 3.43 -5.37
CA GLU A 18 6.57 3.53 -5.87
C GLU A 18 6.30 2.58 -7.06
N ALA A 19 7.36 2.13 -7.74
CA ALA A 19 7.30 1.12 -8.80
C ALA A 19 6.26 1.41 -9.91
N GLY A 20 6.07 2.70 -10.23
CA GLY A 20 5.12 3.17 -11.24
C GLY A 20 3.70 3.42 -10.71
N ALA A 21 3.40 3.11 -9.46
CA ALA A 21 2.10 3.34 -8.86
C ALA A 21 1.88 4.84 -8.60
N LYS A 22 0.92 5.44 -9.30
CA LYS A 22 0.44 6.79 -8.97
C LYS A 22 -0.51 6.69 -7.78
N SER A 23 -0.49 7.69 -6.91
CA SER A 23 -1.38 7.70 -5.74
C SER A 23 -1.86 9.09 -5.36
N THR A 24 -3.03 9.14 -4.75
CA THR A 24 -3.61 10.32 -4.10
C THR A 24 -4.34 9.91 -2.84
N ARG A 25 -4.09 10.63 -1.76
CA ARG A 25 -4.82 10.46 -0.51
C ARG A 25 -6.21 11.06 -0.63
N LEU A 26 -7.19 10.34 -0.11
CA LEU A 26 -8.56 10.82 0.05
C LEU A 26 -8.73 11.54 1.40
N PRO A 27 -9.83 12.27 1.60
CA PRO A 27 -10.14 12.83 2.91
C PRO A 27 -10.05 11.77 4.00
N ARG A 28 -9.35 12.08 5.08
CA ARG A 28 -9.04 11.15 6.17
C ARG A 28 -9.33 11.77 7.52
N GLY A 29 -9.69 10.92 8.47
CA GLY A 29 -9.85 11.27 9.88
C GLY A 29 -8.69 10.73 10.74
N ASP A 30 -8.91 10.70 12.05
CA ASP A 30 -7.95 10.13 12.99
C ASP A 30 -7.89 8.61 12.93
N VAL A 31 -9.01 7.97 12.62
CA VAL A 31 -9.18 6.50 12.67
C VAL A 31 -9.15 5.88 11.29
N LEU A 32 -9.68 6.56 10.27
CA LEU A 32 -9.77 6.04 8.92
C LEU A 32 -8.94 6.87 7.94
N GLY A 33 -8.29 6.18 7.04
CA GLY A 33 -7.61 6.75 5.88
C GLY A 33 -7.95 5.98 4.62
N ALA A 34 -7.89 6.66 3.48
CA ALA A 34 -8.09 6.04 2.19
C ALA A 34 -7.19 6.68 1.14
N SER A 35 -6.87 5.91 0.12
CA SER A 35 -6.09 6.37 -1.03
C SER A 35 -6.60 5.72 -2.31
N ILE A 36 -6.41 6.43 -3.42
CA ILE A 36 -6.59 5.91 -4.76
C ILE A 36 -5.23 5.64 -5.35
N TYR A 37 -5.13 4.56 -6.09
CA TYR A 37 -3.95 4.17 -6.85
C TYR A 37 -4.30 3.93 -8.30
N GLU A 38 -3.36 4.25 -9.19
CA GLU A 38 -3.40 3.85 -10.58
C GLU A 38 -2.07 3.21 -10.96
N LEU A 39 -2.13 2.00 -11.54
CA LEU A 39 -0.96 1.30 -12.06
C LEU A 39 -0.99 1.38 -13.59
N PRO A 40 0.09 1.88 -14.22
CA PRO A 40 0.26 1.75 -15.66
C PRO A 40 0.43 0.28 -16.06
N PRO A 41 0.35 -0.07 -17.36
CA PRO A 41 0.74 -1.39 -17.82
C PRO A 41 2.12 -1.81 -17.30
N GLY A 42 2.21 -2.99 -16.68
CA GLY A 42 3.44 -3.49 -16.03
C GLY A 42 3.75 -2.86 -14.66
N GLY A 43 2.95 -1.88 -14.20
CA GLY A 43 3.11 -1.28 -12.88
C GLY A 43 2.68 -2.22 -11.76
N ARG A 44 3.21 -1.96 -10.58
CA ARG A 44 2.91 -2.76 -9.38
C ARG A 44 3.06 -1.95 -8.10
N SER A 45 2.39 -2.39 -7.03
CA SER A 45 2.71 -1.99 -5.68
C SER A 45 3.86 -2.85 -5.11
N THR A 46 4.24 -2.60 -3.87
CA THR A 46 5.24 -3.44 -3.18
C THR A 46 4.53 -4.54 -2.40
N TYR A 47 5.06 -5.77 -2.41
CA TYR A 47 4.55 -6.86 -1.58
C TYR A 47 4.79 -6.58 -0.10
N HIS A 48 3.73 -6.44 0.67
CA HIS A 48 3.80 -6.02 2.07
C HIS A 48 2.62 -6.52 2.89
N PHE A 49 2.76 -6.42 4.21
CA PHE A 49 1.65 -6.53 5.15
C PHE A 49 1.82 -5.56 6.32
N HIS A 50 0.70 -5.26 6.96
CA HIS A 50 0.62 -4.37 8.10
C HIS A 50 0.55 -5.15 9.41
N HIS A 51 1.26 -4.70 10.43
CA HIS A 51 1.19 -5.29 11.77
C HIS A 51 0.00 -4.76 12.58
N GLY A 52 -0.49 -3.57 12.28
CA GLY A 52 -1.53 -2.90 13.06
C GLY A 52 -2.78 -2.52 12.27
N SER A 53 -2.67 -2.32 10.96
CA SER A 53 -3.80 -1.87 10.12
C SER A 53 -4.40 -3.02 9.32
N GLU A 54 -5.72 -3.02 9.22
CA GLU A 54 -6.44 -3.80 8.22
C GLU A 54 -6.79 -2.93 7.03
N GLU A 55 -6.95 -3.53 5.86
CA GLU A 55 -7.28 -2.82 4.64
C GLU A 55 -8.41 -3.47 3.87
N ILE A 56 -9.18 -2.63 3.18
CA ILE A 56 -10.15 -3.06 2.16
C ILE A 56 -9.74 -2.42 0.84
N LEU A 57 -9.58 -3.24 -0.19
CA LEU A 57 -9.35 -2.83 -1.57
C LEU A 57 -10.62 -3.00 -2.38
N VAL A 58 -10.91 -2.02 -3.24
CA VAL A 58 -11.98 -2.08 -4.25
C VAL A 58 -11.38 -1.75 -5.61
N VAL A 59 -11.57 -2.63 -6.60
CA VAL A 59 -11.17 -2.36 -7.98
C VAL A 59 -12.17 -1.39 -8.61
N LEU A 60 -11.69 -0.21 -9.04
CA LEU A 60 -12.51 0.84 -9.63
C LEU A 60 -12.55 0.76 -11.16
N ARG A 61 -11.45 0.35 -11.78
CA ARG A 61 -11.32 0.28 -13.25
C ARG A 61 -10.31 -0.79 -13.63
N GLY A 62 -10.69 -1.60 -14.60
CA GLY A 62 -9.83 -2.61 -15.21
C GLY A 62 -9.68 -3.85 -14.34
N ARG A 63 -8.63 -4.62 -14.61
CA ARG A 63 -8.35 -5.89 -13.95
C ARG A 63 -7.02 -5.80 -13.21
N VAL A 64 -7.04 -6.02 -11.91
CA VAL A 64 -5.87 -6.04 -11.04
C VAL A 64 -5.49 -7.49 -10.75
N THR A 65 -4.24 -7.89 -11.00
CA THR A 65 -3.73 -9.16 -10.49
C THR A 65 -3.30 -8.94 -9.03
N LEU A 66 -3.89 -9.68 -8.13
CA LEU A 66 -3.56 -9.67 -6.70
C LEU A 66 -2.66 -10.85 -6.38
N ARG A 67 -1.47 -10.57 -5.83
CA ARG A 67 -0.57 -11.56 -5.22
C ARG A 67 -0.82 -11.61 -3.72
N THR A 68 -0.99 -12.81 -3.18
CA THR A 68 -1.13 -13.10 -1.74
C THR A 68 -0.26 -14.29 -1.36
N PRO A 69 -0.18 -14.70 -0.08
CA PRO A 69 0.51 -15.93 0.31
C PRO A 69 -0.02 -17.21 -0.37
N GLU A 70 -1.29 -17.21 -0.78
CA GLU A 70 -1.91 -18.34 -1.49
C GLU A 70 -1.60 -18.36 -2.99
N GLY A 71 -0.97 -17.31 -3.53
CA GLY A 71 -0.65 -17.15 -4.93
C GLY A 71 -1.32 -15.93 -5.56
N GLU A 72 -1.42 -15.95 -6.88
CA GLU A 72 -2.00 -14.85 -7.65
C GLU A 72 -3.42 -15.17 -8.12
N ARG A 73 -4.26 -14.16 -8.14
CA ARG A 73 -5.58 -14.18 -8.77
C ARG A 73 -5.93 -12.83 -9.38
N ASP A 74 -6.74 -12.82 -10.41
CA ASP A 74 -7.26 -11.60 -10.98
C ASP A 74 -8.51 -11.12 -10.21
N LEU A 75 -8.59 -9.80 -10.06
CA LEU A 75 -9.73 -9.08 -9.53
C LEU A 75 -10.32 -8.24 -10.65
N GLU A 76 -11.60 -8.43 -10.91
CA GLU A 76 -12.34 -7.66 -11.89
C GLU A 76 -12.89 -6.35 -11.27
N GLU A 77 -13.31 -5.44 -12.13
CA GLU A 77 -13.91 -4.18 -11.71
C GLU A 77 -15.11 -4.41 -10.77
N GLY A 78 -15.13 -3.70 -9.64
CA GLY A 78 -16.14 -3.83 -8.59
C GLY A 78 -15.85 -4.90 -7.54
N GLU A 79 -14.84 -5.75 -7.72
CA GLU A 79 -14.47 -6.73 -6.68
C GLU A 79 -13.85 -6.04 -5.47
N VAL A 80 -14.12 -6.62 -4.30
CA VAL A 80 -13.71 -6.13 -2.98
C VAL A 80 -12.91 -7.20 -2.27
N VAL A 81 -11.77 -6.83 -1.69
CA VAL A 81 -10.91 -7.73 -0.92
C VAL A 81 -10.55 -7.10 0.42
N HIS A 82 -10.55 -7.90 1.47
CA HIS A 82 -10.07 -7.55 2.80
C HIS A 82 -8.69 -8.16 3.05
N PHE A 83 -7.80 -7.36 3.62
CA PHE A 83 -6.48 -7.79 4.08
C PHE A 83 -6.43 -7.67 5.60
N SER A 84 -6.20 -8.80 6.28
CA SER A 84 -6.00 -8.83 7.72
C SER A 84 -4.62 -8.30 8.10
N THR A 85 -4.41 -8.01 9.37
CA THR A 85 -3.07 -7.76 9.92
C THR A 85 -2.21 -9.02 9.86
N GLY A 86 -0.88 -8.83 9.84
CA GLY A 86 0.10 -9.90 9.86
C GLY A 86 0.30 -10.60 8.51
N PRO A 87 1.14 -11.64 8.49
CA PRO A 87 1.58 -12.29 7.25
C PRO A 87 0.45 -12.85 6.37
N ALA A 88 -0.67 -13.26 6.97
CA ALA A 88 -1.83 -13.75 6.22
C ALA A 88 -2.49 -12.67 5.37
N GLY A 89 -2.33 -11.40 5.73
CA GLY A 89 -2.81 -10.25 4.96
C GLY A 89 -1.82 -9.70 3.94
N ALA A 90 -0.68 -10.37 3.74
CA ALA A 90 0.32 -9.91 2.78
C ALA A 90 -0.23 -9.85 1.36
N HIS A 91 0.06 -8.76 0.67
CA HIS A 91 -0.48 -8.53 -0.66
C HIS A 91 0.37 -7.61 -1.52
N GLU A 92 0.19 -7.72 -2.82
CA GLU A 92 0.73 -6.86 -3.86
C GLU A 92 -0.27 -6.76 -5.00
N GLN A 93 -0.44 -5.58 -5.56
CA GLN A 93 -1.25 -5.35 -6.75
C GLN A 93 -0.33 -5.23 -7.96
N LEU A 94 -0.67 -5.94 -9.04
CA LEU A 94 0.06 -5.90 -10.30
C LEU A 94 -0.91 -5.57 -11.43
N ASN A 95 -0.44 -4.80 -12.40
CA ASN A 95 -1.15 -4.59 -13.64
C ASN A 95 -0.48 -5.41 -14.77
N LYS A 96 -1.05 -6.57 -15.08
CA LYS A 96 -0.61 -7.45 -16.18
C LYS A 96 -1.37 -7.19 -17.49
N THR A 97 -2.18 -6.12 -17.53
CA THR A 97 -2.94 -5.72 -18.73
C THR A 97 -2.21 -4.65 -19.52
N ASP A 98 -2.76 -4.30 -20.69
CA ASP A 98 -2.25 -3.25 -21.57
C ASP A 98 -2.89 -1.88 -21.35
N GLN A 99 -3.78 -1.76 -20.35
CA GLN A 99 -4.45 -0.52 -19.97
C GLN A 99 -4.17 -0.17 -18.51
N PRO A 100 -4.19 1.11 -18.12
CA PRO A 100 -4.11 1.49 -16.72
C PRO A 100 -5.24 0.87 -15.88
N VAL A 101 -4.91 0.42 -14.68
CA VAL A 101 -5.89 -0.08 -13.70
C VAL A 101 -5.95 0.85 -12.50
N ARG A 102 -7.14 1.04 -11.94
CA ARG A 102 -7.36 1.93 -10.79
C ARG A 102 -8.05 1.18 -9.67
N TYR A 103 -7.57 1.36 -8.46
CA TYR A 103 -8.18 0.79 -7.27
C TYR A 103 -8.13 1.77 -6.09
N PHE A 104 -9.00 1.51 -5.15
CA PHE A 104 -9.18 2.28 -3.94
C PHE A 104 -8.82 1.38 -2.75
N VAL A 105 -8.11 1.94 -1.78
CA VAL A 105 -7.80 1.26 -0.52
C VAL A 105 -8.25 2.14 0.64
N VAL A 106 -8.96 1.53 1.58
CA VAL A 106 -9.29 2.14 2.87
C VAL A 106 -8.70 1.30 3.99
N SER A 107 -8.14 1.97 5.00
CA SER A 107 -7.55 1.30 6.17
C SER A 107 -7.89 2.03 7.46
N ASN A 108 -7.88 1.31 8.58
CA ASN A 108 -7.79 1.94 9.87
C ASN A 108 -6.38 2.50 10.07
N ARG A 109 -6.28 3.63 10.74
CA ARG A 109 -5.02 4.33 10.99
C ARG A 109 -4.53 4.04 12.39
N VAL A 110 -3.45 3.27 12.51
CA VAL A 110 -2.76 3.03 13.78
C VAL A 110 -1.52 3.91 13.90
N SER A 111 -1.02 4.08 15.11
CA SER A 111 0.25 4.79 15.34
C SER A 111 0.92 4.25 16.62
N PRO A 112 2.18 3.82 16.54
CA PRO A 112 2.96 3.68 15.31
C PRO A 112 2.42 2.57 14.40
N GLU A 113 2.50 2.77 13.08
CA GLU A 113 2.25 1.73 12.09
C GLU A 113 3.57 1.04 11.75
N VAL A 114 3.55 -0.28 11.71
CA VAL A 114 4.68 -1.09 11.27
C VAL A 114 4.25 -1.90 10.06
N VAL A 115 5.01 -1.76 8.98
CA VAL A 115 4.79 -2.46 7.71
C VAL A 115 6.01 -3.32 7.40
N GLU A 116 5.77 -4.56 7.03
CA GLU A 116 6.83 -5.49 6.64
C GLU A 116 6.76 -5.76 5.13
N TYR A 117 7.94 -5.81 4.52
CA TYR A 117 8.15 -6.04 3.08
C TYR A 117 8.96 -7.34 2.91
N PRO A 118 8.29 -8.50 2.79
CA PRO A 118 8.99 -9.79 2.79
C PRO A 118 10.01 -9.96 1.67
N ASP A 119 9.71 -9.45 0.46
CA ASP A 119 10.60 -9.60 -0.70
C ASP A 119 11.93 -8.84 -0.53
N SER A 120 11.90 -7.66 0.09
CA SER A 120 13.09 -6.85 0.36
C SER A 120 13.68 -7.09 1.76
N LYS A 121 13.01 -7.92 2.58
CA LYS A 121 13.38 -8.21 3.97
C LYS A 121 13.58 -6.93 4.80
N GLN A 122 12.63 -6.04 4.69
CA GLN A 122 12.64 -4.74 5.37
C GLN A 122 11.36 -4.54 6.17
N ILE A 123 11.47 -3.73 7.22
CA ILE A 123 10.33 -3.15 7.91
C ILE A 123 10.42 -1.63 7.88
N THR A 124 9.26 -0.99 7.88
CA THR A 124 9.14 0.44 8.15
C THR A 124 8.31 0.64 9.41
N ALA A 125 8.65 1.67 10.18
CA ALA A 125 7.81 2.12 11.28
C ALA A 125 7.54 3.62 11.12
N GLN A 126 6.28 4.00 11.25
CA GLN A 126 5.82 5.36 11.06
C GLN A 126 4.92 5.79 12.23
N GLY A 127 5.29 6.87 12.88
CA GLY A 127 4.50 7.44 13.98
C GLY A 127 3.74 8.69 13.55
N ARG A 128 2.57 8.91 14.16
CA ARG A 128 1.75 10.10 13.95
C ARG A 128 2.37 11.34 14.60
N HIS A 129 3.08 11.15 15.70
CA HIS A 129 3.69 12.22 16.47
C HIS A 129 5.16 12.39 16.10
N ALA A 130 5.61 13.63 16.08
CA ALA A 130 7.03 13.93 15.97
C ALA A 130 7.78 13.48 17.25
N SER A 131 9.08 13.21 17.10
CA SER A 131 9.99 12.98 18.22
C SER A 131 10.10 14.24 19.12
N GLN A 132 10.74 14.11 20.26
CA GLN A 132 11.03 15.25 21.14
C GLN A 132 11.87 16.35 20.43
N THR A 133 12.62 15.98 19.40
CA THR A 133 13.40 16.95 18.59
C THR A 133 12.62 17.50 17.39
N GLY A 134 11.32 17.21 17.28
CA GLY A 134 10.44 17.69 16.22
C GLY A 134 10.57 16.94 14.89
N GLN A 135 11.35 15.87 14.83
CA GLN A 135 11.50 15.05 13.62
C GLN A 135 10.33 14.08 13.46
N PRO A 136 9.84 13.85 12.22
CA PRO A 136 8.87 12.79 11.98
C PRO A 136 9.43 11.44 12.45
N LEU A 137 8.59 10.63 13.11
CA LEU A 137 8.96 9.25 13.39
C LEU A 137 8.75 8.43 12.11
N TRP A 138 9.84 8.14 11.44
CA TRP A 138 9.87 7.26 10.28
C TRP A 138 11.23 6.56 10.22
N LEU A 139 11.22 5.25 10.14
CA LEU A 139 12.45 4.44 10.03
C LEU A 139 12.24 3.28 9.07
N ILE A 140 13.34 2.86 8.46
CA ILE A 140 13.46 1.62 7.69
C ILE A 140 14.53 0.77 8.35
N HIS A 141 14.26 -0.51 8.53
CA HIS A 141 15.20 -1.48 9.10
C HIS A 141 15.24 -2.75 8.26
N GLY A 142 16.43 -3.27 7.98
CA GLY A 142 16.62 -4.55 7.31
C GLY A 142 16.49 -5.72 8.29
N LEU A 143 15.77 -6.77 7.91
CA LEU A 143 15.55 -7.96 8.75
C LEU A 143 16.69 -8.98 8.68
N ASP A 144 17.65 -8.81 7.76
CA ASP A 144 18.83 -9.69 7.61
C ASP A 144 20.04 -9.30 8.47
N SER A 145 19.93 -8.26 9.29
CA SER A 145 20.98 -7.93 10.24
C SER A 145 20.99 -8.98 11.34
N GLU A 146 21.77 -10.06 11.16
CA GLU A 146 22.25 -10.82 12.30
C GLU A 146 22.97 -9.82 13.21
N GLU A 147 22.35 -9.45 14.32
CA GLU A 147 23.10 -8.88 15.42
C GLU A 147 24.14 -9.94 15.82
N LYS A 148 25.35 -9.72 15.40
CA LYS A 148 26.48 -10.48 15.96
C LYS A 148 26.65 -9.98 17.36
N ASP A 149 26.19 -10.78 18.32
CA ASP A 149 26.61 -10.66 19.73
C ASP A 149 28.13 -10.73 19.87
#